data_58cab0561583e97226a38954b4db4ea9
#
_entry.id   58cab0561583e97226a38954b4db4ea9
#
_cell.length_a   1.000
_cell.length_b   1.000
_cell.length_c   1.000
_cell.angle_alpha   90.00
_cell.angle_beta   90.00
_cell.angle_gamma   90.00
#
_symmetry.space_group_name_H-M   'P 1'
#
loop_
_entity.id
_entity.type
_entity.pdbx_description
1 polymer ?
#
loop_
_entity_poly.entity_id
_entity_poly.type
_entity_poly.pdbx_seq_one_letter_code
_entity_poly.pdbx_strand_id
1 'polypeptide(L)'
;MLTQFSRTELLLGKEAMDRLANAKVAVFGIGGVGGYVCEALVRSGVGAFDLIDDDKVCLTNLNRQIIATRKTIGKYKTDVMKERILEINPKAEVTMHKCFFLPE
;
A
#
# COMPACT_ATOMS: atom_id res chain seq x y z
N MET A 1 16.59 14.56 -14.89
CA MET A 1 16.21 14.83 -13.49
C MET A 1 15.97 13.50 -12.76
N LEU A 2 16.56 13.33 -11.59
CA LEU A 2 16.36 12.13 -10.80
C LEU A 2 15.02 12.18 -10.06
N THR A 3 14.33 11.05 -10.04
CA THR A 3 13.13 10.84 -9.22
C THR A 3 13.37 9.67 -8.29
N GLN A 4 12.45 9.46 -7.36
CA GLN A 4 12.54 8.29 -6.46
C GLN A 4 12.50 6.96 -7.21
N PHE A 5 12.01 6.95 -8.46
CA PHE A 5 11.90 5.75 -9.29
C PHE A 5 13.00 5.61 -10.34
N SER A 6 14.00 6.48 -10.34
CA SER A 6 15.02 6.51 -11.39
C SER A 6 15.78 5.19 -11.55
N ARG A 7 16.11 4.54 -10.45
CA ARG A 7 16.83 3.25 -10.50
C ARG A 7 15.95 2.12 -11.05
N THR A 8 14.69 2.11 -10.67
CA THR A 8 13.73 1.14 -11.20
C THR A 8 13.55 1.35 -12.70
N GLU A 9 13.50 2.61 -13.14
CA GLU A 9 13.40 2.95 -14.55
C GLU A 9 14.59 2.45 -15.37
N LEU A 10 15.79 2.44 -14.79
CA LEU A 10 16.97 1.89 -15.47
C LEU A 10 16.78 0.40 -15.82
N LEU A 11 16.06 -0.34 -14.99
CA LEU A 11 15.80 -1.77 -15.21
C LEU A 11 14.62 -2.03 -16.12
N LEU A 12 13.53 -1.29 -15.92
CA LEU A 12 12.24 -1.58 -16.57
C LEU A 12 11.97 -0.72 -17.81
N GLY A 13 12.57 0.46 -17.89
CA GLY A 13 12.32 1.42 -18.96
C GLY A 13 11.14 2.34 -18.66
N LYS A 14 11.09 3.45 -19.38
CA LYS A 14 10.08 4.49 -19.16
C LYS A 14 8.66 4.00 -19.43
N GLU A 15 8.47 3.21 -20.48
CA GLU A 15 7.14 2.71 -20.82
C GLU A 15 6.53 1.87 -19.70
N ALA A 16 7.34 0.97 -19.13
CA ALA A 16 6.89 0.15 -18.00
C ALA A 16 6.59 1.01 -16.78
N MET A 17 7.41 2.03 -16.51
CA MET A 17 7.17 2.95 -15.39
C MET A 17 5.88 3.75 -15.57
N ASP A 18 5.57 4.17 -16.80
CA ASP A 18 4.32 4.86 -17.09
C ASP A 18 3.11 3.93 -16.89
N ARG A 19 3.22 2.67 -17.26
CA ARG A 19 2.16 1.68 -17.01
C ARG A 19 1.93 1.47 -15.53
N LEU A 20 2.99 1.37 -14.73
CA LEU A 20 2.87 1.23 -13.28
C LEU A 20 2.21 2.47 -12.66
N ALA A 21 2.62 3.65 -13.07
CA ALA A 21 2.06 4.91 -12.56
C ALA A 21 0.55 5.02 -12.86
N ASN A 22 0.09 4.43 -13.95
CA ASN A 22 -1.32 4.45 -14.35
C ASN A 22 -2.10 3.21 -13.88
N ALA A 23 -1.43 2.27 -13.23
CA ALA A 23 -2.08 1.05 -12.73
C ALA A 23 -2.82 1.32 -11.42
N LYS A 24 -3.92 0.62 -11.24
CA LYS A 24 -4.69 0.62 -10.00
C LYS A 24 -4.80 -0.81 -9.48
N VAL A 25 -4.45 -1.01 -8.22
CA VAL A 25 -4.46 -2.33 -7.59
C VAL A 25 -5.40 -2.33 -6.40
N ALA A 26 -6.29 -3.31 -6.36
CA ALA A 26 -7.13 -3.55 -5.20
C ALA A 26 -6.46 -4.59 -4.29
N VAL A 27 -6.34 -4.26 -3.02
CA VAL A 27 -5.73 -5.16 -2.04
C VAL A 27 -6.75 -5.49 -0.97
N PHE A 28 -7.11 -6.75 -0.91
CA PHE A 28 -8.09 -7.30 0.05
C PHE A 28 -7.33 -7.86 1.25
N GLY A 29 -7.49 -7.22 2.40
CA GLY A 29 -6.77 -7.57 3.61
C GLY A 29 -5.40 -6.89 3.69
N ILE A 30 -5.26 -5.96 4.63
CA ILE A 30 -4.06 -5.12 4.75
C ILE A 30 -3.04 -5.70 5.75
N GLY A 31 -3.46 -6.62 6.59
CA GLY A 31 -2.54 -7.31 7.49
C GLY A 31 -1.70 -8.37 6.77
N GLY A 32 -0.68 -8.88 7.44
CA GLY A 32 0.12 -9.97 6.90
C GLY A 32 0.69 -9.67 5.51
N VAL A 33 0.36 -10.52 4.55
CA VAL A 33 0.87 -10.42 3.17
C VAL A 33 0.42 -9.13 2.49
N GLY A 34 -0.85 -8.72 2.68
CA GLY A 34 -1.39 -7.53 2.02
C GLY A 34 -0.63 -6.25 2.31
N GLY A 35 -0.19 -6.06 3.55
CA GLY A 35 0.62 -4.90 3.92
C GLY A 35 1.95 -4.86 3.18
N TYR A 36 2.64 -5.98 3.11
CA TYR A 36 3.91 -6.08 2.37
C TYR A 36 3.71 -5.92 0.87
N VAL A 37 2.60 -6.42 0.32
CA VAL A 37 2.26 -6.24 -1.10
C VAL A 37 2.10 -4.75 -1.41
N CYS A 38 1.35 -4.01 -0.60
CA CYS A 38 1.17 -2.57 -0.79
C CYS A 38 2.51 -1.83 -0.74
N GLU A 39 3.36 -2.19 0.23
CA GLU A 39 4.69 -1.60 0.36
C GLU A 39 5.53 -1.82 -0.91
N ALA A 40 5.58 -3.05 -1.39
CA ALA A 40 6.35 -3.38 -2.59
C ALA A 40 5.82 -2.67 -3.82
N LEU A 41 4.51 -2.63 -3.99
CA LEU A 41 3.87 -2.02 -5.16
C LEU A 41 4.05 -0.50 -5.20
N VAL A 42 3.88 0.19 -4.08
CA VAL A 42 4.06 1.65 -4.06
C VAL A 42 5.51 2.03 -4.32
N ARG A 43 6.45 1.27 -3.78
CA ARG A 43 7.89 1.50 -4.01
C ARG A 43 8.30 1.18 -5.45
N SER A 44 7.55 0.30 -6.12
CA SER A 44 7.79 -0.04 -7.53
C SER A 44 7.17 0.97 -8.51
N GLY A 45 6.30 1.84 -8.05
CA GLY A 45 5.74 2.89 -8.89
C GLY A 45 4.25 2.78 -9.19
N VAL A 46 3.53 1.83 -8.59
CA VAL A 46 2.07 1.74 -8.75
C VAL A 46 1.44 3.02 -8.21
N GLY A 47 0.57 3.63 -9.01
CA GLY A 47 0.04 4.97 -8.75
C GLY A 47 -1.32 5.03 -8.07
N ALA A 48 -2.05 3.93 -7.99
CA ALA A 48 -3.38 3.94 -7.37
C ALA A 48 -3.69 2.63 -6.65
N PHE A 49 -4.38 2.75 -5.52
CA PHE A 49 -4.73 1.61 -4.67
C PHE A 49 -6.16 1.71 -4.19
N ASP A 50 -6.86 0.58 -4.17
CA ASP A 50 -8.06 0.39 -3.37
C ASP A 50 -7.69 -0.53 -2.22
N LEU A 51 -7.85 -0.07 -0.99
CA LEU A 51 -7.54 -0.84 0.22
C LEU A 51 -8.84 -1.30 0.87
N ILE A 52 -9.01 -2.59 1.00
CA ILE A 52 -10.23 -3.19 1.55
C ILE A 52 -9.91 -3.98 2.82
N ASP A 53 -10.34 -3.47 3.96
CA ASP A 53 -10.14 -4.12 5.26
C ASP A 53 -11.03 -3.42 6.29
N ASP A 54 -11.56 -4.15 7.26
CA ASP A 54 -12.37 -3.57 8.33
C ASP A 54 -11.71 -3.64 9.71
N ASP A 55 -10.52 -4.24 9.79
CA ASP A 55 -9.84 -4.44 11.06
C ASP A 55 -9.04 -3.23 11.53
N LYS A 56 -8.85 -3.18 12.84
CA LYS A 56 -7.92 -2.25 13.48
C LYS A 56 -6.63 -2.97 13.83
N VAL A 57 -5.55 -2.23 13.92
CA VAL A 57 -4.25 -2.76 14.33
C VAL A 57 -4.33 -3.19 15.79
N CYS A 58 -3.86 -4.40 16.07
CA CYS A 58 -3.81 -4.98 17.42
C CYS A 58 -2.37 -5.18 17.88
N LEU A 59 -2.17 -5.23 19.18
CA LEU A 59 -0.84 -5.48 19.76
C LEU A 59 -0.17 -6.74 19.18
N THR A 60 -0.91 -7.82 19.01
CA THR A 60 -0.37 -9.08 18.51
C THR A 60 0.03 -9.05 17.04
N ASN A 61 -0.34 -7.99 16.31
CA ASN A 61 0.07 -7.81 14.91
C ASN A 61 1.53 -7.36 14.79
N LEU A 62 2.13 -6.84 15.85
CA LEU A 62 3.47 -6.25 15.82
C LEU A 62 4.56 -7.21 15.37
N ASN A 63 4.37 -8.50 15.59
CA ASN A 63 5.39 -9.49 15.29
C ASN A 63 5.57 -9.77 13.79
N ARG A 64 4.59 -9.39 12.95
CA ARG A 64 4.62 -9.79 11.54
C ARG A 64 3.98 -8.81 10.55
N GLN A 65 3.17 -7.86 10.99
CA GLN A 65 2.49 -6.95 10.07
C GLN A 65 3.24 -5.63 9.95
N ILE A 66 3.59 -5.26 8.72
CA ILE A 66 4.40 -4.07 8.47
C ILE A 66 3.73 -2.77 8.93
N ILE A 67 2.39 -2.74 8.92
CA ILE A 67 1.61 -1.58 9.37
C ILE A 67 1.52 -1.47 10.89
N ALA A 68 1.87 -2.52 11.61
CA ALA A 68 1.68 -2.59 13.05
C ALA A 68 2.90 -2.07 13.81
N THR A 69 2.72 -0.96 14.49
CA THR A 69 3.70 -0.38 15.42
C THR A 69 2.95 0.08 16.66
N ARG A 70 3.68 0.41 17.72
CA ARG A 70 3.05 0.93 18.94
C ARG A 70 2.25 2.20 18.68
N LYS A 71 2.62 3.00 17.68
CA LYS A 71 1.90 4.21 17.32
C LYS A 71 0.61 3.95 16.54
N THR A 72 0.49 2.79 15.91
CA THR A 72 -0.65 2.49 15.04
C THR A 72 -1.70 1.61 15.72
N ILE A 73 -1.42 1.02 16.87
CA ILE A 73 -2.40 0.20 17.60
C ILE A 73 -3.70 0.97 17.80
N GLY A 74 -4.83 0.33 17.47
CA GLY A 74 -6.16 0.92 17.58
C GLY A 74 -6.63 1.70 16.36
N LYS A 75 -5.75 1.97 15.40
CA LYS A 75 -6.12 2.64 14.14
C LYS A 75 -6.58 1.59 13.13
N TYR A 76 -7.44 2.00 12.20
CA TYR A 76 -7.83 1.11 11.10
C TYR A 76 -6.62 0.79 10.23
N LYS A 77 -6.49 -0.46 9.82
CA LYS A 77 -5.38 -0.90 8.97
C LYS A 77 -5.35 -0.16 7.63
N THR A 78 -6.52 0.13 7.06
CA THR A 78 -6.60 0.92 5.81
C THR A 78 -6.06 2.33 5.99
N ASP A 79 -6.38 2.99 7.11
CA ASP A 79 -5.88 4.34 7.39
C ASP A 79 -4.36 4.35 7.53
N VAL A 80 -3.81 3.38 8.25
CA VAL A 80 -2.37 3.27 8.48
C VAL A 80 -1.64 3.01 7.15
N MET A 81 -2.17 2.10 6.33
CA MET A 81 -1.55 1.79 5.04
C MET A 81 -1.63 2.97 4.08
N LYS A 82 -2.74 3.68 4.05
CA LYS A 82 -2.87 4.90 3.22
C LYS A 82 -1.81 5.92 3.60
N GLU A 83 -1.67 6.20 4.89
CA GLU A 83 -0.66 7.15 5.37
C GLU A 83 0.75 6.73 4.93
N ARG A 84 1.05 5.44 5.08
CA ARG A 84 2.34 4.90 4.68
C ARG A 84 2.58 5.01 3.18
N ILE A 85 1.58 4.69 2.36
CA ILE A 85 1.66 4.83 0.90
C ILE A 85 1.97 6.29 0.51
N LEU A 86 1.27 7.23 1.12
CA LEU A 86 1.45 8.67 0.81
C LEU A 86 2.79 9.21 1.31
N GLU A 87 3.36 8.64 2.36
CA GLU A 87 4.72 8.97 2.80
C GLU A 87 5.77 8.52 1.78
N ILE A 88 5.51 7.40 1.09
CA ILE A 88 6.42 6.84 0.08
C ILE A 88 6.21 7.53 -1.26
N ASN A 89 4.96 7.73 -1.67
CA ASN A 89 4.61 8.41 -2.92
C ASN A 89 3.43 9.35 -2.70
N PRO A 90 3.70 10.65 -2.47
CA PRO A 90 2.63 11.63 -2.21
C PRO A 90 1.64 11.79 -3.36
N LYS A 91 1.99 11.37 -4.57
CA LYS A 91 1.12 11.46 -5.75
C LYS A 91 0.20 10.26 -5.92
N ALA A 92 0.36 9.22 -5.09
CA ALA A 92 -0.49 8.04 -5.18
C ALA A 92 -1.94 8.37 -4.82
N GLU A 93 -2.87 7.72 -5.51
CA GLU A 93 -4.29 7.81 -5.20
C GLU A 93 -4.69 6.59 -4.38
N VAL A 94 -5.25 6.83 -3.19
CA VAL A 94 -5.62 5.75 -2.28
C VAL A 94 -7.09 5.89 -1.89
N THR A 95 -7.88 4.89 -2.23
CA THR A 95 -9.28 4.80 -1.82
C THR A 95 -9.43 3.70 -0.79
N MET A 96 -10.06 4.01 0.34
CA MET A 96 -10.24 3.05 1.42
C MET A 96 -11.67 2.52 1.45
N HIS A 97 -11.78 1.21 1.69
CA HIS A 97 -13.06 0.54 1.89
C HIS A 97 -12.99 -0.20 3.22
N LYS A 98 -13.59 0.39 4.25
CA LYS A 98 -13.60 -0.18 5.60
C LYS A 98 -14.72 -1.19 5.72
N CYS A 99 -14.59 -2.28 5.00
CA CYS A 99 -15.58 -3.34 4.95
C CYS A 99 -14.91 -4.71 4.89
N PHE A 100 -15.71 -5.71 5.20
CA PHE A 100 -15.30 -7.10 5.07
C PHE A 100 -15.84 -7.64 3.75
N PHE A 101 -14.96 -8.18 2.92
CA PHE A 101 -15.33 -8.76 1.64
C PHE A 101 -15.59 -10.26 1.81
N LEU A 102 -16.81 -10.68 1.46
CA LEU A 102 -17.18 -12.09 1.39
C LEU A 102 -17.46 -12.44 -0.07
N PRO A 103 -16.76 -13.41 -0.65
CA PRO A 103 -17.12 -13.91 -1.98
C PRO A 103 -18.46 -14.61 -1.90
N GLU A 104 -19.32 -14.34 -2.84
CA GLU A 104 -20.61 -15.04 -2.97
C GLU A 104 -20.44 -16.37 -3.68
#